data_f98cb2be2a29295a69738aaa7ca9bcf9
#
_entry.id   f98cb2be2a29295a69738aaa7ca9bcf9
#
_cell.length_a   1.000
_cell.length_b   1.000
_cell.length_c   1.000
_cell.angle_alpha   90.00
_cell.angle_beta   90.00
_cell.angle_gamma   90.00
#
_symmetry.space_group_name_H-M   'P 1'
#
loop_
_entity.id
_entity.type
_entity.pdbx_description
1 polymer ?
#
loop_
_entity_poly.entity_id
_entity_poly.type
_entity_poly.pdbx_seq_one_letter_code
_entity_poly.pdbx_strand_id
1 'polypeptide(L)'
;MAILRSGLAVLLSLPFAFFGSPNAAMGAADAQSASPLAEPMNYRRLLPLDGGSNFRDIGGYPFADGRRVKRGLLFRSGAMTGLTEEDRSYLAQFGFAAVVDLRSSEQIKLYPNHWAAQADLNYISVPYSIMELTDQNSEDTQQKQGPRDYSATYPLIAEMIKPQLKAYFEALVGKQAPIVVNCSAGQDRTGIATALY
;
A
#
# COMPACT_ATOMS: atom_id res chain seq x y z
N MET A 1 35.23 -68.81 -10.08
CA MET A 1 34.32 -70.00 -10.20
C MET A 1 32.99 -69.52 -10.70
N ALA A 2 32.68 -70.00 -11.90
CA ALA A 2 31.45 -69.70 -12.65
C ALA A 2 30.26 -70.41 -12.05
N ILE A 3 29.04 -69.93 -12.26
CA ILE A 3 27.93 -70.70 -12.76
C ILE A 3 26.88 -69.73 -13.39
N LEU A 4 26.74 -69.87 -14.68
CA LEU A 4 25.62 -69.49 -15.52
C LEU A 4 24.38 -70.30 -15.12
N ARG A 5 23.20 -69.71 -15.20
CA ARG A 5 21.97 -70.44 -15.62
C ARG A 5 20.98 -69.56 -16.32
N SER A 6 20.75 -69.94 -17.54
CA SER A 6 19.77 -69.50 -18.51
C SER A 6 18.34 -69.90 -18.09
N GLY A 7 17.35 -69.18 -18.57
CA GLY A 7 15.91 -69.55 -18.46
C GLY A 7 15.02 -68.50 -19.14
N LEU A 8 14.81 -68.69 -20.36
CA LEU A 8 13.64 -68.98 -21.18
C LEU A 8 12.57 -67.89 -21.31
N ALA A 9 12.54 -67.32 -22.45
CA ALA A 9 11.49 -66.41 -22.97
C ALA A 9 10.18 -67.18 -23.21
N VAL A 10 9.08 -66.60 -22.79
CA VAL A 10 7.74 -66.97 -23.27
C VAL A 10 7.12 -65.73 -23.90
N LEU A 11 7.07 -65.75 -25.23
CA LEU A 11 6.27 -64.84 -26.03
C LEU A 11 4.80 -65.23 -25.91
N LEU A 12 3.99 -64.38 -25.32
CA LEU A 12 2.53 -64.43 -25.46
C LEU A 12 2.11 -63.22 -26.32
N SER A 13 1.74 -63.50 -27.54
CA SER A 13 1.06 -62.60 -28.44
C SER A 13 -0.40 -62.46 -28.04
N LEU A 14 -0.87 -61.26 -27.74
CA LEU A 14 -2.29 -60.94 -27.60
C LEU A 14 -2.67 -59.83 -28.57
N PRO A 15 -3.89 -59.84 -29.13
CA PRO A 15 -4.27 -59.05 -30.27
C PRO A 15 -4.51 -57.59 -29.92
N PHE A 16 -4.10 -56.73 -30.84
CA PHE A 16 -4.38 -55.30 -30.87
C PHE A 16 -5.88 -55.06 -31.08
N ALA A 17 -6.60 -54.71 -30.06
CA ALA A 17 -7.94 -54.13 -30.16
C ALA A 17 -7.80 -52.60 -30.35
N PHE A 18 -8.11 -52.16 -31.57
CA PHE A 18 -8.28 -50.77 -31.90
C PHE A 18 -9.53 -50.25 -31.20
N PHE A 19 -9.37 -49.59 -30.05
CA PHE A 19 -10.42 -48.75 -29.50
C PHE A 19 -10.18 -47.32 -29.95
N GLY A 20 -11.09 -46.85 -30.81
CA GLY A 20 -11.13 -45.49 -31.27
C GLY A 20 -11.21 -44.52 -30.07
N SER A 21 -10.28 -43.59 -30.01
CA SER A 21 -10.32 -42.46 -29.06
C SER A 21 -11.50 -41.56 -29.44
N PRO A 22 -12.42 -41.25 -28.51
CA PRO A 22 -13.29 -40.11 -28.69
C PRO A 22 -12.44 -38.85 -28.59
N ASN A 23 -12.42 -38.11 -29.68
CA ASN A 23 -11.87 -36.78 -29.77
C ASN A 23 -12.65 -35.87 -28.81
N ALA A 24 -12.23 -35.84 -27.55
CA ALA A 24 -12.71 -34.83 -26.62
C ALA A 24 -12.08 -33.50 -27.05
N ALA A 25 -12.81 -32.77 -27.85
CA ALA A 25 -12.60 -31.34 -28.00
C ALA A 25 -12.64 -30.73 -26.58
N MET A 26 -11.46 -30.55 -26.03
CA MET A 26 -11.29 -29.67 -24.86
C MET A 26 -11.67 -28.29 -25.34
N GLY A 27 -12.94 -27.94 -25.09
CA GLY A 27 -13.42 -26.59 -25.23
C GLY A 27 -12.42 -25.68 -24.49
N ALA A 28 -11.89 -24.70 -25.22
CA ALA A 28 -11.23 -23.57 -24.63
C ALA A 28 -12.20 -23.05 -23.56
N ALA A 29 -11.89 -23.37 -22.30
CA ALA A 29 -12.55 -22.73 -21.19
C ALA A 29 -12.30 -21.25 -21.39
N ASP A 30 -13.36 -20.55 -21.71
CA ASP A 30 -13.44 -19.12 -21.75
C ASP A 30 -12.64 -18.59 -20.56
N ALA A 31 -11.50 -17.97 -20.85
CA ALA A 31 -10.94 -16.98 -19.99
C ALA A 31 -11.96 -15.84 -19.97
N GLN A 32 -13.07 -16.08 -19.28
CA GLN A 32 -14.00 -15.04 -18.91
C GLN A 32 -13.16 -13.99 -18.23
N SER A 33 -12.92 -12.92 -18.98
CA SER A 33 -12.38 -11.68 -18.49
C SER A 33 -13.03 -11.44 -17.13
N ALA A 34 -12.26 -11.58 -16.07
CA ALA A 34 -12.69 -11.13 -14.77
C ALA A 34 -13.09 -9.68 -14.95
N SER A 35 -14.39 -9.43 -14.94
CA SER A 35 -14.97 -8.11 -14.99
C SER A 35 -14.19 -7.24 -14.01
N PRO A 36 -13.76 -6.02 -14.37
CA PRO A 36 -12.98 -5.19 -13.48
C PRO A 36 -13.73 -5.12 -12.17
N LEU A 37 -13.14 -5.70 -11.13
CA LEU A 37 -13.68 -6.07 -9.83
C LEU A 37 -14.81 -5.13 -9.43
N ALA A 38 -16.05 -5.61 -9.53
CA ALA A 38 -17.17 -4.92 -8.92
C ALA A 38 -16.79 -4.72 -7.45
N GLU A 39 -16.78 -3.46 -7.02
CA GLU A 39 -16.51 -3.10 -5.63
C GLU A 39 -17.44 -3.97 -4.76
N PRO A 40 -16.93 -4.68 -3.75
CA PRO A 40 -17.82 -5.34 -2.82
C PRO A 40 -18.76 -4.26 -2.26
N MET A 41 -20.05 -4.47 -2.33
CA MET A 41 -21.10 -3.47 -2.01
C MET A 41 -20.93 -2.79 -0.65
N ASN A 42 -20.07 -3.32 0.22
CA ASN A 42 -19.79 -2.85 1.58
C ASN A 42 -18.36 -2.35 1.79
N TYR A 43 -17.54 -2.17 0.74
CA TYR A 43 -16.18 -1.71 0.93
C TYR A 43 -16.15 -0.23 1.31
N ARG A 44 -15.80 0.05 2.56
CA ARG A 44 -15.60 1.41 3.06
C ARG A 44 -14.12 1.77 2.94
N ARG A 45 -13.80 2.76 2.10
CA ARG A 45 -12.43 3.30 2.00
C ARG A 45 -12.01 3.99 3.29
N LEU A 46 -12.90 4.82 3.84
CA LEU A 46 -12.70 5.46 5.14
C LEU A 46 -12.90 4.40 6.23
N LEU A 47 -11.86 4.18 7.03
CA LEU A 47 -11.92 3.23 8.13
C LEU A 47 -12.75 3.80 9.28
N PRO A 48 -13.60 2.98 9.92
CA PRO A 48 -14.48 3.40 11.00
C PRO A 48 -13.71 3.46 12.33
N LEU A 49 -12.81 4.43 12.46
CA LEU A 49 -11.98 4.63 13.66
C LEU A 49 -12.53 5.80 14.46
N ASP A 50 -12.62 5.64 15.79
CA ASP A 50 -13.10 6.66 16.70
C ASP A 50 -12.02 7.72 16.96
N GLY A 51 -10.78 7.30 17.18
CA GLY A 51 -9.63 8.17 17.41
C GLY A 51 -8.77 8.41 16.17
N GLY A 52 -9.13 7.83 15.03
CA GLY A 52 -8.43 7.97 13.77
C GLY A 52 -8.93 9.14 12.94
N SER A 53 -8.02 10.02 12.52
CA SER A 53 -8.35 11.13 11.65
C SER A 53 -7.99 10.82 10.20
N ASN A 54 -8.96 10.95 9.28
CA ASN A 54 -8.73 10.86 7.83
C ASN A 54 -8.11 9.54 7.35
N PHE A 55 -8.23 8.46 8.13
CA PHE A 55 -7.62 7.16 7.88
C PHE A 55 -8.41 6.39 6.82
N ARG A 56 -7.79 6.12 5.68
CA ARG A 56 -8.44 5.43 4.57
C ARG A 56 -7.48 4.68 3.66
N ASP A 57 -8.01 3.63 3.02
CA ASP A 57 -7.37 2.95 1.90
C ASP A 57 -7.39 3.85 0.65
N ILE A 58 -6.27 3.92 -0.06
CA ILE A 58 -6.16 4.59 -1.36
C ILE A 58 -6.32 3.61 -2.53
N GLY A 59 -6.62 2.35 -2.26
CA GLY A 59 -6.95 1.37 -3.29
C GLY A 59 -8.21 1.70 -4.07
N GLY A 60 -8.31 1.16 -5.29
CA GLY A 60 -9.44 1.31 -6.18
C GLY A 60 -9.41 2.52 -7.10
N TYR A 61 -8.48 3.48 -6.95
CA TYR A 61 -8.32 4.56 -7.92
C TYR A 61 -7.90 4.00 -9.29
N PRO A 62 -8.55 4.45 -10.37
CA PRO A 62 -8.22 4.00 -11.71
C PRO A 62 -6.98 4.73 -12.25
N PHE A 63 -6.15 4.01 -12.99
CA PHE A 63 -5.15 4.58 -13.87
C PHE A 63 -5.75 4.83 -15.27
N ALA A 64 -5.05 5.65 -16.08
CA ALA A 64 -5.48 5.97 -17.44
C ALA A 64 -5.55 4.73 -18.37
N ASP A 65 -4.78 3.69 -18.06
CA ASP A 65 -4.73 2.42 -18.79
C ASP A 65 -5.78 1.38 -18.31
N GLY A 66 -6.70 1.78 -17.44
CA GLY A 66 -7.77 0.92 -16.90
C GLY A 66 -7.36 0.06 -15.71
N ARG A 67 -6.07 -0.01 -15.35
CA ARG A 67 -5.64 -0.64 -14.09
C ARG A 67 -6.18 0.14 -12.89
N ARG A 68 -6.12 -0.48 -11.73
CA ARG A 68 -6.50 0.16 -10.46
C ARG A 68 -5.46 -0.08 -9.39
N VAL A 69 -5.31 0.88 -8.48
CA VAL A 69 -4.53 0.69 -7.26
C VAL A 69 -5.11 -0.48 -6.48
N LYS A 70 -4.28 -1.42 -6.08
CA LYS A 70 -4.73 -2.55 -5.27
C LYS A 70 -5.24 -2.09 -3.91
N ARG A 71 -6.36 -2.67 -3.46
CA ARG A 71 -6.93 -2.39 -2.15
C ARG A 71 -6.16 -3.08 -1.04
N GLY A 72 -6.24 -2.50 0.16
CA GLY A 72 -5.66 -3.11 1.37
C GLY A 72 -4.14 -3.06 1.42
N LEU A 73 -3.47 -2.31 0.56
CA LEU A 73 -2.01 -2.22 0.53
C LEU A 73 -1.49 -0.82 0.89
N LEU A 74 -2.19 0.22 0.44
CA LEU A 74 -1.75 1.60 0.61
C LEU A 74 -2.82 2.38 1.36
N PHE A 75 -2.43 2.96 2.47
CA PHE A 75 -3.32 3.74 3.32
C PHE A 75 -2.75 5.13 3.57
N ARG A 76 -3.64 6.06 3.85
CA ARG A 76 -3.28 7.42 4.29
C ARG A 76 -4.03 7.78 5.55
N SER A 77 -3.42 8.64 6.38
CA SER A 77 -4.01 9.07 7.64
C SER A 77 -3.56 10.48 8.03
N GLY A 78 -4.27 11.06 8.98
CA GLY A 78 -3.76 12.10 9.86
C GLY A 78 -2.88 11.51 10.97
N ALA A 79 -2.55 12.31 11.97
CA ALA A 79 -1.82 11.83 13.14
C ALA A 79 -2.62 10.73 13.86
N MET A 80 -1.91 9.68 14.23
CA MET A 80 -2.49 8.46 14.83
C MET A 80 -2.30 8.43 16.36
N THR A 81 -2.33 9.60 16.98
CA THR A 81 -2.08 9.76 18.41
C THR A 81 -3.30 9.47 19.29
N GLY A 82 -4.49 9.61 18.70
CA GLY A 82 -5.77 9.43 19.37
C GLY A 82 -6.40 8.06 19.20
N LEU A 83 -5.72 7.09 18.56
CA LEU A 83 -6.27 5.77 18.34
C LEU A 83 -6.64 5.07 19.65
N THR A 84 -7.88 4.62 19.74
CA THR A 84 -8.39 3.84 20.88
C THR A 84 -7.85 2.42 20.85
N GLU A 85 -8.12 1.62 21.89
CA GLU A 85 -7.76 0.19 21.91
C GLU A 85 -8.56 -0.59 20.86
N GLU A 86 -9.82 -0.22 20.67
CA GLU A 86 -10.71 -0.79 19.66
C GLU A 86 -10.20 -0.47 18.25
N ASP A 87 -9.76 0.78 18.01
CA ASP A 87 -9.14 1.18 16.75
C ASP A 87 -7.88 0.35 16.46
N ARG A 88 -7.01 0.18 17.45
CA ARG A 88 -5.79 -0.61 17.31
C ARG A 88 -6.08 -2.08 17.00
N SER A 89 -7.07 -2.65 17.70
CA SER A 89 -7.54 -4.02 17.46
C SER A 89 -8.12 -4.17 16.05
N TYR A 90 -8.86 -3.18 15.58
CA TYR A 90 -9.38 -3.15 14.22
C TYR A 90 -8.24 -3.04 13.18
N LEU A 91 -7.28 -2.15 13.40
CA LEU A 91 -6.14 -1.96 12.49
C LEU A 91 -5.21 -3.17 12.44
N ALA A 92 -5.10 -3.95 13.51
CA ALA A 92 -4.30 -5.19 13.54
C ALA A 92 -4.74 -6.21 12.47
N GLN A 93 -6.02 -6.20 12.08
CA GLN A 93 -6.56 -7.10 11.05
C GLN A 93 -5.99 -6.87 9.65
N PHE A 94 -5.43 -5.69 9.39
CA PHE A 94 -4.85 -5.36 8.08
C PHE A 94 -3.41 -5.83 7.93
N GLY A 95 -2.73 -6.19 9.02
CA GLY A 95 -1.35 -6.67 8.99
C GLY A 95 -0.37 -5.63 8.45
N PHE A 96 -0.49 -4.38 8.89
CA PHE A 96 0.43 -3.31 8.48
C PHE A 96 1.89 -3.70 8.71
N ALA A 97 2.74 -3.43 7.72
CA ALA A 97 4.18 -3.66 7.81
C ALA A 97 4.94 -2.39 8.17
N ALA A 98 4.45 -1.23 7.73
CA ALA A 98 5.16 0.03 7.94
C ALA A 98 4.24 1.23 8.12
N VAL A 99 4.76 2.23 8.81
CA VAL A 99 4.21 3.58 8.94
C VAL A 99 5.25 4.58 8.45
N VAL A 100 4.87 5.46 7.53
CA VAL A 100 5.72 6.59 7.10
C VAL A 100 5.12 7.88 7.63
N ASP A 101 5.83 8.52 8.55
CA ASP A 101 5.39 9.75 9.19
C ASP A 101 6.09 10.97 8.58
N LEU A 102 5.30 11.78 7.86
CA LEU A 102 5.75 12.98 7.17
C LEU A 102 5.72 14.24 8.06
N ARG A 103 5.53 14.06 9.37
CA ARG A 103 5.52 15.20 10.32
C ARG A 103 6.93 15.67 10.65
N SER A 104 7.04 16.94 11.04
CA SER A 104 8.31 17.47 11.54
C SER A 104 8.68 16.86 12.90
N SER A 105 9.95 16.99 13.26
CA SER A 105 10.48 16.49 14.54
C SER A 105 9.72 17.05 15.74
N GLU A 106 9.34 18.33 15.70
CA GLU A 106 8.57 18.98 16.75
C GLU A 106 7.15 18.41 16.87
N GLN A 107 6.50 18.18 15.72
CA GLN A 107 5.16 17.59 15.68
C GLN A 107 5.14 16.15 16.21
N ILE A 108 6.14 15.35 15.84
CA ILE A 108 6.27 13.97 16.34
C ILE A 108 6.55 13.96 17.84
N LYS A 109 7.43 14.85 18.31
CA LYS A 109 7.76 14.97 19.73
C LYS A 109 6.54 15.39 20.58
N LEU A 110 5.72 16.32 20.06
CA LEU A 110 4.53 16.80 20.74
C LEU A 110 3.39 15.77 20.73
N TYR A 111 3.26 15.04 19.65
CA TYR A 111 2.19 14.06 19.42
C TYR A 111 2.76 12.73 18.89
N PRO A 112 3.40 11.91 19.74
CA PRO A 112 4.05 10.68 19.33
C PRO A 112 3.05 9.63 18.81
N ASN A 113 3.49 8.81 17.85
CA ASN A 113 2.71 7.70 17.37
C ASN A 113 2.96 6.44 18.21
N HIS A 114 2.16 6.26 19.25
CA HIS A 114 2.30 5.10 20.14
C HIS A 114 1.85 3.78 19.46
N TRP A 115 0.92 3.83 18.52
CA TRP A 115 0.45 2.64 17.83
C TRP A 115 1.56 1.93 17.06
N ALA A 116 2.37 2.67 16.30
CA ALA A 116 3.45 2.08 15.52
C ALA A 116 4.46 1.33 16.41
N ALA A 117 4.77 1.88 17.59
CA ALA A 117 5.67 1.25 18.54
C ALA A 117 5.04 -0.01 19.20
N GLN A 118 3.76 0.05 19.54
CA GLN A 118 3.04 -1.06 20.19
C GLN A 118 2.79 -2.23 19.22
N ALA A 119 2.59 -1.94 17.93
CA ALA A 119 2.30 -2.94 16.92
C ALA A 119 3.56 -3.49 16.24
N ASP A 120 4.75 -3.14 16.72
CA ASP A 120 6.06 -3.55 16.15
C ASP A 120 6.18 -3.27 14.64
N LEU A 121 5.64 -2.12 14.21
CA LEU A 121 5.67 -1.71 12.81
C LEU A 121 7.00 -1.05 12.47
N ASN A 122 7.46 -1.22 11.24
CA ASN A 122 8.57 -0.42 10.72
C ASN A 122 8.16 1.06 10.65
N TYR A 123 8.59 1.84 11.63
CA TYR A 123 8.30 3.27 11.72
C TYR A 123 9.38 4.08 11.02
N ILE A 124 9.00 4.69 9.90
CA ILE A 124 9.90 5.47 9.04
C ILE A 124 9.58 6.95 9.21
N SER A 125 10.57 7.71 9.66
CA SER A 125 10.47 9.15 9.82
C SER A 125 11.83 9.76 9.48
N VAL A 126 11.84 10.76 8.61
CA VAL A 126 13.04 11.51 8.26
C VAL A 126 12.97 12.87 8.96
N PRO A 127 13.89 13.17 9.88
CA PRO A 127 13.85 14.39 10.69
C PRO A 127 13.92 15.67 9.84
N TYR A 128 13.11 16.66 10.18
CA TYR A 128 13.21 18.03 9.69
C TYR A 128 12.50 18.98 10.65
N SER A 129 12.82 20.26 10.60
CA SER A 129 12.19 21.32 11.39
C SER A 129 11.32 22.21 10.52
N ILE A 130 10.06 22.37 10.91
CA ILE A 130 9.16 23.31 10.22
C ILE A 130 9.54 24.76 10.52
N MET A 131 10.13 25.02 11.69
CA MET A 131 10.56 26.35 12.10
C MET A 131 11.74 26.85 11.27
N GLU A 132 12.73 26.00 11.02
CA GLU A 132 13.88 26.32 10.16
C GLU A 132 13.46 26.66 8.71
N LEU A 133 12.38 26.04 8.24
CA LEU A 133 11.86 26.27 6.88
C LEU A 133 11.03 27.56 6.80
N THR A 134 10.36 27.96 7.85
CA THR A 134 9.61 29.22 7.90
C THR A 134 10.54 30.43 8.02
N ASP A 135 11.64 30.31 8.75
CA ASP A 135 12.63 31.40 8.86
C ASP A 135 13.33 31.73 7.54
N GLN A 136 13.58 30.70 6.72
CA GLN A 136 14.19 30.90 5.40
C GLN A 136 13.25 31.57 4.38
N ASN A 137 11.94 31.56 4.60
CA ASN A 137 10.92 32.09 3.70
C ASN A 137 10.20 33.34 4.27
N SER A 138 10.62 33.87 5.40
CA SER A 138 9.93 34.94 6.10
C SER A 138 10.00 36.33 5.46
N GLU A 139 10.85 36.52 4.47
CA GLU A 139 11.00 37.85 3.81
C GLU A 139 9.90 38.14 2.76
N ASP A 140 9.12 37.16 2.31
CA ASP A 140 8.19 37.33 1.19
C ASP A 140 6.69 37.11 1.50
N THR A 141 6.34 36.84 2.76
CA THR A 141 4.94 36.62 3.18
C THR A 141 4.28 37.84 3.81
N GLN A 142 4.33 38.99 3.16
CA GLN A 142 3.36 40.05 3.47
C GLN A 142 1.99 39.62 2.95
N GLN A 143 1.09 39.40 3.91
CA GLN A 143 -0.29 38.98 3.75
C GLN A 143 -1.02 39.75 2.64
N LYS A 144 -1.21 39.14 1.49
CA LYS A 144 -2.29 39.53 0.58
C LYS A 144 -3.60 39.02 1.18
N GLN A 145 -4.44 39.96 1.65
CA GLN A 145 -5.81 39.67 2.08
C GLN A 145 -6.62 39.29 0.82
N GLY A 146 -6.91 38.00 0.67
CA GLY A 146 -7.72 37.45 -0.42
C GLY A 146 -7.88 35.92 -0.26
N PRO A 147 -8.71 35.27 -1.07
CA PRO A 147 -8.77 33.81 -1.09
C PRO A 147 -7.36 33.26 -1.34
N ARG A 148 -6.84 32.44 -0.42
CA ARG A 148 -5.50 31.87 -0.55
C ARG A 148 -5.47 30.91 -1.72
N ASP A 149 -4.72 31.23 -2.76
CA ASP A 149 -4.38 30.26 -3.80
C ASP A 149 -3.28 29.32 -3.27
N TYR A 150 -3.68 28.15 -2.87
CA TYR A 150 -2.75 27.11 -2.39
C TYR A 150 -2.02 26.39 -3.52
N SER A 151 -2.37 26.61 -4.79
CA SER A 151 -1.79 25.89 -5.92
C SER A 151 -0.27 26.10 -6.02
N ALA A 152 0.20 27.32 -5.77
CA ALA A 152 1.61 27.65 -5.74
C ALA A 152 2.35 27.08 -4.51
N THR A 153 1.63 26.74 -3.44
CA THR A 153 2.22 26.26 -2.18
C THR A 153 2.58 24.78 -2.25
N TYR A 154 1.80 23.95 -2.94
CA TYR A 154 2.03 22.52 -3.00
C TYR A 154 3.37 22.10 -3.60
N PRO A 155 3.87 22.70 -4.70
CA PRO A 155 5.23 22.41 -5.19
C PRO A 155 6.32 22.72 -4.16
N LEU A 156 6.18 23.81 -3.40
CA LEU A 156 7.12 24.17 -2.33
C LEU A 156 7.11 23.16 -1.20
N ILE A 157 5.92 22.71 -0.79
CA ILE A 157 5.78 21.64 0.22
C ILE A 157 6.42 20.33 -0.29
N ALA A 158 6.23 19.99 -1.56
CA ALA A 158 6.82 18.78 -2.14
C ALA A 158 8.35 18.81 -2.12
N GLU A 159 8.96 19.95 -2.49
CA GLU A 159 10.41 20.12 -2.40
C GLU A 159 10.90 20.06 -0.95
N MET A 160 10.19 20.70 -0.03
CA MET A 160 10.50 20.70 1.40
C MET A 160 10.55 19.30 2.01
N ILE A 161 9.59 18.43 1.65
CA ILE A 161 9.49 17.05 2.17
C ILE A 161 10.08 15.99 1.23
N LYS A 162 10.91 16.38 0.28
CA LYS A 162 11.52 15.48 -0.71
C LYS A 162 12.28 14.30 -0.10
N PRO A 163 13.08 14.47 0.97
CA PRO A 163 13.71 13.34 1.66
C PRO A 163 12.70 12.35 2.26
N GLN A 164 11.59 12.87 2.80
CA GLN A 164 10.51 12.08 3.39
C GLN A 164 9.73 11.32 2.31
N LEU A 165 9.47 11.97 1.16
CA LEU A 165 8.87 11.32 -0.01
C LEU A 165 9.78 10.21 -0.54
N LYS A 166 11.09 10.46 -0.61
CA LYS A 166 12.06 9.43 -1.02
C LYS A 166 11.96 8.21 -0.11
N ALA A 167 11.97 8.39 1.21
CA ALA A 167 11.83 7.28 2.16
C ALA A 167 10.51 6.53 2.01
N TYR A 168 9.41 7.24 1.73
CA TYR A 168 8.11 6.60 1.43
C TYR A 168 8.17 5.71 0.18
N PHE A 169 8.73 6.20 -0.92
CA PHE A 169 8.84 5.41 -2.15
C PHE A 169 9.84 4.26 -2.02
N GLU A 170 10.91 4.42 -1.27
CA GLU A 170 11.85 3.33 -0.95
C GLU A 170 11.15 2.21 -0.17
N ALA A 171 10.30 2.54 0.80
CA ALA A 171 9.50 1.57 1.52
C ALA A 171 8.54 0.80 0.59
N LEU A 172 7.90 1.49 -0.36
CA LEU A 172 7.02 0.87 -1.36
C LEU A 172 7.79 -0.09 -2.28
N VAL A 173 8.93 0.33 -2.81
CA VAL A 173 9.81 -0.51 -3.63
C VAL A 173 10.34 -1.69 -2.83
N GLY A 174 10.64 -1.49 -1.55
CA GLY A 174 11.04 -2.53 -0.60
C GLY A 174 9.92 -3.49 -0.19
N LYS A 175 8.72 -3.37 -0.81
CA LYS A 175 7.55 -4.24 -0.56
C LYS A 175 7.06 -4.22 0.89
N GLN A 176 7.21 -3.10 1.58
CA GLN A 176 6.73 -2.92 2.95
C GLN A 176 5.23 -2.56 2.97
N ALA A 177 4.41 -3.44 2.39
CA ALA A 177 2.96 -3.27 2.35
C ALA A 177 2.28 -4.39 3.16
N PRO A 178 1.12 -4.15 3.77
CA PRO A 178 0.37 -2.89 3.83
C PRO A 178 1.11 -1.76 4.56
N ILE A 179 1.04 -0.55 3.99
CA ILE A 179 1.75 0.63 4.52
C ILE A 179 0.78 1.80 4.70
N VAL A 180 0.97 2.59 5.74
CA VAL A 180 0.25 3.84 5.94
C VAL A 180 1.21 5.02 5.93
N VAL A 181 0.88 6.07 5.16
CA VAL A 181 1.56 7.35 5.18
C VAL A 181 0.70 8.40 5.87
N ASN A 182 1.29 9.18 6.78
CA ASN A 182 0.57 10.19 7.54
C ASN A 182 1.31 11.54 7.63
N CYS A 183 0.55 12.59 7.89
CA CYS A 183 1.05 13.85 8.43
C CYS A 183 0.13 14.28 9.59
N SER A 184 0.08 15.56 9.96
CA SER A 184 -0.77 15.98 11.07
C SER A 184 -2.26 15.83 10.78
N ALA A 185 -2.76 16.43 9.68
CA ALA A 185 -4.17 16.36 9.27
C ALA A 185 -4.44 15.24 8.23
N GLY A 186 -3.40 14.64 7.66
CA GLY A 186 -3.56 13.68 6.56
C GLY A 186 -4.05 14.32 5.25
N GLN A 187 -3.85 15.63 5.06
CA GLN A 187 -4.35 16.39 3.92
C GLN A 187 -3.20 16.75 2.95
N ASP A 188 -2.36 17.72 3.28
CA ASP A 188 -1.39 18.32 2.34
C ASP A 188 -0.20 17.40 2.06
N ARG A 189 0.72 17.22 3.00
CA ARG A 189 1.92 16.36 2.84
C ARG A 189 1.54 14.94 2.46
N THR A 190 0.55 14.37 3.15
CA THR A 190 0.00 13.05 2.84
C THR A 190 -0.69 13.03 1.48
N GLY A 191 -1.38 14.11 1.10
CA GLY A 191 -1.99 14.29 -0.21
C GLY A 191 -0.95 14.25 -1.33
N ILE A 192 0.15 15.00 -1.16
CA ILE A 192 1.28 15.00 -2.11
C ILE A 192 1.85 13.59 -2.26
N ALA A 193 2.18 12.92 -1.15
CA ALA A 193 2.75 11.58 -1.17
C ALA A 193 1.86 10.58 -1.94
N THR A 194 0.54 10.66 -1.73
CA THR A 194 -0.42 9.74 -2.37
C THR A 194 -0.81 10.14 -3.79
N ALA A 195 -0.61 11.40 -4.20
CA ALA A 195 -0.86 11.86 -5.57
C ALA A 195 0.30 11.52 -6.52
N LEU A 196 1.50 11.33 -5.98
CA LEU A 196 2.69 10.94 -6.74
C LEU A 196 2.80 9.43 -6.99
N TYR A 197 1.92 8.63 -6.39
CA TYR A 197 1.82 7.20 -6.59
C TYR A 197 0.99 6.88 -7.83
#